data_c4123bbd4aa1813bff502674c983a417
#
_entry.id   c4123bbd4aa1813bff502674c983a417
#
_cell.length_a   1.000
_cell.length_b   1.000
_cell.length_c   1.000
_cell.angle_alpha   90.00
_cell.angle_beta   90.00
_cell.angle_gamma   90.00
#
_symmetry.space_group_name_H-M   'P 1'
#
loop_
_entity.id
_entity.type
_entity.pdbx_description
1 polymer ?
#
loop_
_entity_poly.entity_id
_entity_poly.type
_entity_poly.pdbx_seq_one_letter_code
_entity_poly.pdbx_strand_id
1 'polypeptide(L)'
;MGKPWAVARSIIIAADVARVHALVNDFQHWATWSPWEDLDPSLERTYRGPASGTGAEYEWSGNTQAGTGRMKITNVTDEAIAIDLAFLKPFPATSTVRFSFVRVQGGTKVTWAMQGELNTVMRVLSKIRSMDAIIGPDVEKGLAQLKAEAEA
;
A
#
# COMPACT_ATOMS: atom_id res chain seq x y z
N MET A 1 -8.40 22.64 -6.72
CA MET A 1 -8.82 21.28 -7.08
C MET A 1 -7.70 20.53 -7.74
N GLY A 2 -7.43 19.31 -7.28
CA GLY A 2 -6.39 18.48 -7.83
C GLY A 2 -6.87 17.71 -9.05
N LYS A 3 -5.92 17.31 -9.89
CA LYS A 3 -6.19 16.41 -11.00
C LYS A 3 -6.22 14.97 -10.48
N PRO A 4 -7.28 14.18 -10.74
CA PRO A 4 -7.34 12.81 -10.28
C PRO A 4 -6.29 11.92 -10.96
N TRP A 5 -5.78 10.93 -10.21
CA TRP A 5 -4.88 9.90 -10.72
C TRP A 5 -5.27 8.56 -10.14
N ALA A 6 -4.92 7.49 -10.83
CA ALA A 6 -5.14 6.12 -10.38
C ALA A 6 -4.07 5.20 -10.93
N VAL A 7 -3.65 4.26 -10.11
CA VAL A 7 -2.68 3.21 -10.46
C VAL A 7 -3.21 1.89 -9.93
N ALA A 8 -3.16 0.83 -10.71
CA ALA A 8 -3.57 -0.50 -10.28
C ALA A 8 -2.67 -1.56 -10.89
N ARG A 9 -2.37 -2.59 -10.11
CA ARG A 9 -1.63 -3.77 -10.55
C ARG A 9 -2.23 -5.00 -9.89
N SER A 10 -2.09 -6.14 -10.53
CA SER A 10 -2.61 -7.41 -10.03
C SER A 10 -1.54 -8.49 -10.14
N ILE A 11 -1.66 -9.51 -9.29
CA ILE A 11 -0.81 -10.70 -9.31
C ILE A 11 -1.64 -11.90 -8.84
N ILE A 12 -1.27 -13.10 -9.31
CA ILE A 12 -1.88 -14.34 -8.82
C ILE A 12 -0.91 -14.97 -7.83
N ILE A 13 -1.41 -15.26 -6.63
CA ILE A 13 -0.64 -15.84 -5.53
C ILE A 13 -1.18 -17.24 -5.26
N ALA A 14 -0.27 -18.23 -5.19
CA ALA A 14 -0.63 -19.62 -4.91
C ALA A 14 -0.84 -19.83 -3.41
N ALA A 15 -1.84 -19.16 -2.86
CA ALA A 15 -2.23 -19.25 -1.45
C ALA A 15 -3.71 -18.90 -1.33
N ASP A 16 -4.33 -19.37 -0.25
CA ASP A 16 -5.74 -19.10 0.01
C ASP A 16 -5.98 -17.61 0.27
N VAL A 17 -7.20 -17.13 -0.04
CA VAL A 17 -7.61 -15.76 0.22
C VAL A 17 -7.36 -15.37 1.68
N ALA A 18 -7.70 -16.24 2.62
CA ALA A 18 -7.53 -15.96 4.05
C ALA A 18 -6.07 -15.69 4.42
N ARG A 19 -5.13 -16.44 3.83
CA ARG A 19 -3.70 -16.26 4.07
C ARG A 19 -3.22 -14.90 3.56
N VAL A 20 -3.59 -14.57 2.34
CA VAL A 20 -3.17 -13.31 1.70
C VAL A 20 -3.82 -12.12 2.39
N HIS A 21 -5.11 -12.22 2.67
CA HIS A 21 -5.86 -11.18 3.38
C HIS A 21 -5.24 -10.85 4.74
N ALA A 22 -4.84 -11.88 5.48
CA ALA A 22 -4.21 -11.69 6.80
C ALA A 22 -2.91 -10.89 6.72
N LEU A 23 -2.13 -11.05 5.66
CA LEU A 23 -0.87 -10.33 5.48
C LEU A 23 -1.09 -8.84 5.17
N VAL A 24 -2.23 -8.47 4.62
CA VAL A 24 -2.58 -7.08 4.31
C VAL A 24 -3.37 -6.43 5.45
N ASN A 25 -4.18 -7.20 6.16
CA ASN A 25 -5.11 -6.71 7.18
C ASN A 25 -4.45 -6.31 8.50
N ASP A 26 -3.16 -6.56 8.65
CA ASP A 26 -2.39 -6.25 9.85
C ASP A 26 -1.11 -5.52 9.43
N PHE A 27 -0.99 -4.25 9.82
CA PHE A 27 0.16 -3.43 9.44
C PHE A 27 1.49 -3.98 9.96
N GLN A 28 1.50 -4.75 11.04
CA GLN A 28 2.74 -5.38 11.51
C GLN A 28 3.23 -6.43 10.53
N HIS A 29 2.33 -7.10 9.81
CA HIS A 29 2.70 -8.05 8.76
C HIS A 29 3.28 -7.36 7.51
N TRP A 30 2.99 -6.08 7.29
CA TRP A 30 3.53 -5.33 6.16
C TRP A 30 5.05 -5.28 6.19
N ALA A 31 5.67 -5.37 7.37
CA ALA A 31 7.13 -5.40 7.50
C ALA A 31 7.76 -6.56 6.71
N THR A 32 7.02 -7.63 6.46
CA THR A 32 7.54 -8.81 5.74
C THR A 32 7.47 -8.68 4.22
N TRP A 33 6.67 -7.75 3.68
CA TRP A 33 6.46 -7.69 2.24
C TRP A 33 6.38 -6.28 1.64
N SER A 34 6.16 -5.24 2.43
CA SER A 34 5.99 -3.88 1.90
C SER A 34 7.23 -3.43 1.13
N PRO A 35 7.06 -2.80 -0.06
CA PRO A 35 8.20 -2.35 -0.86
C PRO A 35 8.94 -1.16 -0.24
N TRP A 36 8.34 -0.53 0.78
CA TRP A 36 8.91 0.65 1.41
C TRP A 36 9.62 0.38 2.73
N GLU A 37 9.63 -0.88 3.19
CA GLU A 37 10.22 -1.24 4.48
C GLU A 37 11.76 -1.14 4.50
N ASP A 38 12.40 -1.29 3.36
CA ASP A 38 13.87 -1.32 3.24
C ASP A 38 14.48 0.05 2.93
N LEU A 39 13.67 1.10 2.84
CA LEU A 39 14.17 2.43 2.47
C LEU A 39 15.03 3.09 3.56
N ASP A 40 14.81 2.71 4.81
CA ASP A 40 15.56 3.24 5.95
C ASP A 40 15.68 2.16 7.03
N PRO A 41 16.90 1.66 7.30
CA PRO A 41 17.10 0.66 8.37
C PRO A 41 16.71 1.18 9.76
N SER A 42 16.69 2.51 9.95
CA SER A 42 16.34 3.15 11.21
C SER A 42 14.92 3.68 11.23
N LEU A 43 14.06 3.21 10.33
CA LEU A 43 12.68 3.64 10.24
C LEU A 43 11.95 3.49 11.56
N GLU A 44 11.35 4.57 12.05
CA GLU A 44 10.52 4.54 13.25
C GLU A 44 9.09 4.18 12.87
N ARG A 45 8.53 3.19 13.55
CA ARG A 45 7.18 2.67 13.29
C ARG A 45 6.34 2.82 14.54
N THR A 46 5.11 3.32 14.38
CA THR A 46 4.14 3.43 15.46
C THR A 46 2.84 2.79 15.01
N TYR A 47 2.30 1.90 15.84
CA TYR A 47 1.04 1.21 15.58
C TYR A 47 0.01 1.67 16.60
N ARG A 48 -1.19 2.02 16.13
CA ARG A 48 -2.28 2.50 16.98
C ARG A 48 -3.57 1.79 16.62
N GLY A 49 -4.54 1.83 17.53
CA GLY A 49 -5.84 1.21 17.32
C GLY A 49 -5.80 -0.30 17.45
N PRO A 50 -6.77 -1.01 16.85
CA PRO A 50 -6.78 -2.47 16.89
C PRO A 50 -5.54 -3.06 16.20
N ALA A 51 -5.19 -4.29 16.58
CA ALA A 51 -4.04 -4.99 15.99
C ALA A 51 -4.23 -5.21 14.48
N SER A 52 -5.47 -5.38 14.04
CA SER A 52 -5.81 -5.59 12.63
C SER A 52 -7.22 -5.10 12.35
N GLY A 53 -7.57 -5.01 11.07
CA GLY A 53 -8.92 -4.65 10.64
C GLY A 53 -9.20 -3.16 10.72
N THR A 54 -10.48 -2.83 10.56
CA THR A 54 -10.94 -1.44 10.53
C THR A 54 -10.53 -0.68 11.79
N GLY A 55 -9.91 0.48 11.59
CA GLY A 55 -9.43 1.33 12.67
C GLY A 55 -7.94 1.16 12.99
N ALA A 56 -7.29 0.12 12.48
CA ALA A 56 -5.85 -0.06 12.67
C ALA A 56 -5.10 1.07 11.98
N GLU A 57 -4.09 1.61 12.66
CA GLU A 57 -3.30 2.73 12.17
C GLU A 57 -1.81 2.40 12.23
N TYR A 58 -1.07 2.92 11.27
CA TYR A 58 0.36 2.78 11.17
C TYR A 58 0.98 4.11 10.78
N GLU A 59 1.95 4.56 11.57
CA GLU A 59 2.72 5.77 11.29
C GLU A 59 4.18 5.40 11.11
N TRP A 60 4.86 6.04 10.15
CA TRP A 60 6.29 5.84 9.97
C TRP A 60 7.00 7.19 9.87
N SER A 61 8.25 7.20 10.30
CA SER A 61 9.13 8.36 10.17
C SER A 61 10.53 7.87 9.88
N GLY A 62 11.10 8.36 8.81
CA GLY A 62 12.40 7.93 8.34
C GLY A 62 13.21 9.03 7.68
N ASN A 63 14.21 8.61 6.90
CA ASN A 63 15.06 9.54 6.16
C ASN A 63 14.28 10.21 5.01
N THR A 64 14.96 11.01 4.20
CA THR A 64 14.35 11.74 3.08
C THR A 64 13.71 10.79 2.06
N GLN A 65 14.30 9.61 1.89
CA GLN A 65 13.80 8.60 0.95
C GLN A 65 12.52 7.94 1.44
N ALA A 66 12.49 7.56 2.73
CA ALA A 66 11.31 6.92 3.35
C ALA A 66 10.22 7.94 3.68
N GLY A 67 10.63 9.16 4.06
CA GLY A 67 9.70 10.21 4.44
C GLY A 67 8.98 9.94 5.75
N THR A 68 7.87 10.63 5.94
CA THR A 68 6.99 10.48 7.11
C THR A 68 5.56 10.38 6.59
N GLY A 69 4.78 9.47 7.18
CA GLY A 69 3.39 9.30 6.77
C GLY A 69 2.61 8.40 7.70
N ARG A 70 1.38 8.14 7.31
CA ARG A 70 0.48 7.28 8.08
C ARG A 70 -0.51 6.58 7.17
N MET A 71 -0.98 5.43 7.64
CA MET A 71 -2.05 4.67 7.01
C MET A 71 -3.10 4.29 8.05
N LYS A 72 -4.34 4.19 7.60
CA LYS A 72 -5.44 3.74 8.44
C LYS A 72 -6.34 2.83 7.63
N ILE A 73 -6.63 1.65 8.17
CA ILE A 73 -7.61 0.74 7.56
C ILE A 73 -9.01 1.30 7.85
N THR A 74 -9.75 1.62 6.80
CA THR A 74 -11.07 2.26 6.92
C THR A 74 -12.21 1.30 6.73
N ASN A 75 -12.01 0.22 5.97
CA ASN A 75 -13.05 -0.78 5.74
C ASN A 75 -12.41 -2.12 5.40
N VAL A 76 -13.01 -3.20 5.91
CA VAL A 76 -12.54 -4.57 5.65
C VAL A 76 -13.74 -5.46 5.35
N THR A 77 -13.64 -6.20 4.25
CA THR A 77 -14.51 -7.33 3.95
C THR A 77 -13.61 -8.51 3.62
N ASP A 78 -14.19 -9.70 3.44
CA ASP A 78 -13.40 -10.87 3.03
C ASP A 78 -12.76 -10.68 1.64
N GLU A 79 -13.31 -9.78 0.84
CA GLU A 79 -12.91 -9.59 -0.56
C GLU A 79 -12.10 -8.31 -0.78
N ALA A 80 -12.06 -7.40 0.20
CA ALA A 80 -11.38 -6.12 0.00
C ALA A 80 -10.97 -5.49 1.33
N ILE A 81 -9.88 -4.71 1.25
CA ILE A 81 -9.40 -3.89 2.36
C ILE A 81 -9.14 -2.48 1.80
N ALA A 82 -9.79 -1.48 2.42
CA ALA A 82 -9.61 -0.08 2.05
C ALA A 82 -8.75 0.62 3.10
N ILE A 83 -7.81 1.45 2.64
CA ILE A 83 -6.82 2.12 3.48
C ILE A 83 -6.71 3.57 3.05
N ASP A 84 -6.73 4.49 4.01
CA ASP A 84 -6.33 5.88 3.77
C ASP A 84 -4.82 6.00 3.98
N LEU A 85 -4.14 6.63 3.03
CA LEU A 85 -2.70 6.84 3.06
C LEU A 85 -2.42 8.34 3.00
N ALA A 86 -1.64 8.83 3.94
CA ALA A 86 -1.22 10.23 3.96
C ALA A 86 0.30 10.31 4.12
N PHE A 87 0.96 10.92 3.13
CA PHE A 87 2.35 11.34 3.26
C PHE A 87 2.37 12.74 3.88
N LEU A 88 3.24 12.95 4.88
CA LEU A 88 3.41 14.23 5.56
C LEU A 88 4.70 14.91 5.14
N LYS A 89 5.76 14.14 4.91
CA LYS A 89 7.08 14.62 4.48
C LYS A 89 7.66 13.68 3.43
N PRO A 90 8.44 14.15 2.48
CA PRO A 90 8.85 15.57 2.29
C PRO A 90 7.72 16.46 1.78
N PHE A 91 6.69 15.90 1.12
CA PHE A 91 5.59 16.67 0.56
C PHE A 91 4.25 16.07 0.99
N PRO A 92 3.32 16.88 1.52
CA PRO A 92 1.99 16.37 1.90
C PRO A 92 1.25 15.83 0.69
N ALA A 93 0.68 14.64 0.82
CA ALA A 93 -0.15 14.03 -0.22
C ALA A 93 -1.05 12.97 0.41
N THR A 94 -2.30 12.90 -0.03
CA THR A 94 -3.24 11.89 0.43
C THR A 94 -3.72 11.03 -0.72
N SER A 95 -3.96 9.75 -0.43
CA SER A 95 -4.51 8.82 -1.42
C SER A 95 -5.33 7.76 -0.71
N THR A 96 -6.15 7.06 -1.50
CA THR A 96 -6.89 5.90 -1.05
C THR A 96 -6.28 4.67 -1.67
N VAL A 97 -6.08 3.64 -0.85
CA VAL A 97 -5.53 2.37 -1.28
C VAL A 97 -6.61 1.31 -1.11
N ARG A 98 -6.74 0.42 -2.08
CA ARG A 98 -7.66 -0.70 -2.00
C ARG A 98 -6.99 -1.98 -2.49
N PHE A 99 -7.00 -2.99 -1.63
CA PHE A 99 -6.64 -4.35 -1.99
C PHE A 99 -7.91 -5.14 -2.24
N SER A 100 -7.97 -5.86 -3.34
CA SER A 100 -9.08 -6.76 -3.66
C SER A 100 -8.54 -8.19 -3.80
N PHE A 101 -9.32 -9.16 -3.31
CA PHE A 101 -8.92 -10.56 -3.26
C PHE A 101 -10.00 -11.38 -3.95
N VAL A 102 -9.63 -12.05 -5.03
CA VAL A 102 -10.56 -12.90 -5.79
C VAL A 102 -9.98 -14.30 -5.88
N ARG A 103 -10.76 -15.28 -5.47
CA ARG A 103 -10.36 -16.69 -5.61
C ARG A 103 -10.32 -17.02 -7.09
N VAL A 104 -9.21 -17.62 -7.54
CA VAL A 104 -9.03 -18.07 -8.91
C VAL A 104 -8.47 -19.48 -8.90
N GLN A 105 -8.40 -20.10 -10.06
CA GLN A 105 -7.76 -21.41 -10.18
C GLN A 105 -6.27 -21.24 -9.83
N GLY A 106 -5.80 -22.02 -8.88
CA GLY A 106 -4.41 -21.98 -8.42
C GLY A 106 -4.14 -21.01 -7.28
N GLY A 107 -5.14 -20.29 -6.76
CA GLY A 107 -4.92 -19.44 -5.60
C GLY A 107 -5.81 -18.20 -5.53
N THR A 108 -5.18 -17.05 -5.35
CA THR A 108 -5.86 -15.76 -5.16
C THR A 108 -5.30 -14.72 -6.13
N LYS A 109 -6.18 -14.03 -6.84
CA LYS A 109 -5.80 -12.83 -7.59
C LYS A 109 -5.91 -11.63 -6.66
N VAL A 110 -4.81 -10.96 -6.45
CA VAL A 110 -4.74 -9.74 -5.63
C VAL A 110 -4.58 -8.54 -6.55
N THR A 111 -5.43 -7.55 -6.35
CA THR A 111 -5.30 -6.26 -7.03
C THR A 111 -5.01 -5.19 -6.00
N TRP A 112 -3.95 -4.43 -6.22
CA TRP A 112 -3.58 -3.28 -5.41
C TRP A 112 -3.84 -2.04 -6.22
N ALA A 113 -4.82 -1.25 -5.81
CA ALA A 113 -5.20 -0.01 -6.49
C ALA A 113 -4.96 1.17 -5.57
N MET A 114 -4.46 2.25 -6.15
CA MET A 114 -4.25 3.52 -5.46
C MET A 114 -4.87 4.63 -6.29
N GLN A 115 -5.47 5.60 -5.62
CA GLN A 115 -6.03 6.77 -6.29
C GLN A 115 -5.97 7.99 -5.38
N GLY A 116 -5.94 9.16 -6.00
CA GLY A 116 -5.89 10.41 -5.28
C GLY A 116 -5.96 11.58 -6.24
N GLU A 117 -5.64 12.77 -5.73
CA GLU A 117 -5.57 13.98 -6.53
C GLU A 117 -4.15 14.53 -6.49
N LEU A 118 -3.68 15.03 -7.63
CA LEU A 118 -2.35 15.63 -7.71
C LEU A 118 -2.35 16.99 -7.02
N ASN A 119 -1.47 17.15 -6.03
CA ASN A 119 -1.19 18.47 -5.48
C ASN A 119 -0.24 19.22 -6.41
N THR A 120 0.11 20.46 -6.08
CA THR A 120 0.94 21.33 -6.93
C THR A 120 2.29 20.68 -7.27
N VAL A 121 2.95 20.09 -6.26
CA VAL A 121 4.26 19.45 -6.45
C VAL A 121 4.13 18.24 -7.38
N MET A 122 3.15 17.37 -7.12
CA MET A 122 2.93 16.17 -7.92
C MET A 122 2.55 16.50 -9.36
N ARG A 123 1.82 17.60 -9.58
CA ARG A 123 1.46 18.05 -10.93
C ARG A 123 2.69 18.42 -11.74
N VAL A 124 3.68 19.04 -11.10
CA VAL A 124 4.95 19.36 -11.74
C VAL A 124 5.71 18.08 -12.09
N LEU A 125 5.79 17.14 -11.13
CA LEU A 125 6.47 15.87 -11.36
C LEU A 125 5.78 15.02 -12.43
N SER A 126 4.44 15.04 -12.49
CA SER A 126 3.68 14.25 -13.45
C SER A 126 3.82 14.72 -14.88
N LYS A 127 4.32 15.93 -15.11
CA LYS A 127 4.65 16.41 -16.46
C LYS A 127 5.87 15.69 -17.03
N ILE A 128 6.74 15.17 -16.15
CA ILE A 128 7.95 14.43 -16.54
C ILE A 128 7.64 12.95 -16.62
N ARG A 129 6.94 12.41 -15.63
CA ARG A 129 6.52 11.00 -15.58
C ARG A 129 5.10 10.91 -15.04
N SER A 130 4.29 10.02 -15.60
CA SER A 130 2.94 9.76 -15.10
C SER A 130 2.99 9.16 -13.69
N MET A 131 1.91 9.28 -12.93
CA MET A 131 1.80 8.65 -11.61
C MET A 131 1.91 7.12 -11.74
N ASP A 132 1.41 6.55 -12.83
CA ASP A 132 1.54 5.13 -13.09
C ASP A 132 3.02 4.73 -13.22
N ALA A 133 3.82 5.51 -13.92
CA ALA A 133 5.25 5.25 -14.08
C ALA A 133 6.05 5.47 -12.78
N ILE A 134 5.58 6.37 -11.92
CA ILE A 134 6.25 6.68 -10.64
C ILE A 134 5.92 5.61 -9.58
N ILE A 135 4.65 5.27 -9.42
CA ILE A 135 4.15 4.40 -8.35
C ILE A 135 4.07 2.93 -8.77
N GLY A 136 3.76 2.68 -10.05
CA GLY A 136 3.54 1.32 -10.57
C GLY A 136 4.66 0.34 -10.23
N PRO A 137 5.94 0.68 -10.43
CA PRO A 137 7.05 -0.22 -10.11
C PRO A 137 7.10 -0.62 -8.63
N ASP A 138 6.79 0.31 -7.71
CA ASP A 138 6.75 0.01 -6.27
C ASP A 138 5.59 -0.94 -5.94
N VAL A 139 4.43 -0.72 -6.54
CA VAL A 139 3.26 -1.60 -6.36
C VAL A 139 3.58 -3.00 -6.89
N GLU A 140 4.20 -3.10 -8.06
CA GLU A 140 4.61 -4.38 -8.64
C GLU A 140 5.61 -5.12 -7.73
N LYS A 141 6.60 -4.39 -7.20
CA LYS A 141 7.58 -4.96 -6.26
C LYS A 141 6.89 -5.46 -4.99
N GLY A 142 5.97 -4.66 -4.44
CA GLY A 142 5.23 -5.03 -3.24
C GLY A 142 4.36 -6.26 -3.46
N LEU A 143 3.68 -6.37 -4.59
CA LEU A 143 2.88 -7.55 -4.92
C LEU A 143 3.75 -8.79 -5.07
N ALA A 144 4.93 -8.66 -5.70
CA ALA A 144 5.85 -9.79 -5.83
C ALA A 144 6.37 -10.26 -4.47
N GLN A 145 6.65 -9.32 -3.56
CA GLN A 145 7.08 -9.65 -2.20
C GLN A 145 5.95 -10.26 -1.37
N LEU A 146 4.72 -9.75 -1.54
CA LEU A 146 3.53 -10.34 -0.90
C LEU A 146 3.33 -11.77 -1.36
N LYS A 147 3.48 -12.03 -2.65
CA LYS A 147 3.41 -13.38 -3.23
C LYS A 147 4.46 -14.30 -2.59
N ALA A 148 5.71 -13.84 -2.52
CA ALA A 148 6.78 -14.63 -1.92
C ALA A 148 6.48 -14.97 -0.45
N GLU A 149 6.01 -14.01 0.32
CA GLU A 149 5.67 -14.22 1.74
C GLU A 149 4.49 -15.17 1.91
N ALA A 150 3.44 -15.00 1.10
CA ALA A 150 2.23 -15.83 1.21
C ALA A 150 2.48 -17.29 0.79
N GLU A 151 3.39 -17.50 -0.15
CA GLU A 151 3.71 -18.83 -0.68
C GLU A 151 4.80 -19.53 0.10
N ALA A 152 5.43 -18.85 1.01
CA ALA A 152 6.53 -19.40 1.82
C ALA A 152 6.04 -20.46 2.83
#